data_3242d961cfa8740354a2a6ed6a2cd008
#
_entry.id   3242d961cfa8740354a2a6ed6a2cd008
#
_cell.length_a   1.000
_cell.length_b   1.000
_cell.length_c   1.000
_cell.angle_alpha   90.00
_cell.angle_beta   90.00
_cell.angle_gamma   90.00
#
_symmetry.space_group_name_H-M   'P 1'
#
loop_
_entity.id
_entity.type
_entity.pdbx_description
1 polymer ?
#
loop_
_entity_poly.entity_id
_entity_poly.type
_entity_poly.pdbx_seq_one_letter_code
_entity_poly.pdbx_strand_id
1 'polypeptide(L)'
;MPVSDSVDRESGTETGGEETPDGLPINELFHSLQGEGTLAGVPSTFVRTSGCNLRCWFCDSYHTSWEPTHAWLGLEEILAEIGTRDADHVVLTGGEPLLHQESVDLLEALDERGYHTTVETNGTIYRDAPIDLASISPKLESSTPTPERAPADADAGEWETRHERDRIDVDTLARLVETYDVQLKFVVTDGDDMPEILELLDDLRDAAAVPIRDDDVLLMPEGATRERLAETRTRVADLAMEHGFRYTPRLHVDLWNDAPET
;
A
#
# COMPACT_ATOMS: atom_id res chain seq x y z
N MET A 1 -16.41 5.27 -8.68
CA MET A 1 -16.89 6.67 -8.66
C MET A 1 -16.17 7.37 -7.54
N PRO A 2 -15.64 8.60 -7.72
CA PRO A 2 -15.29 9.39 -6.57
C PRO A 2 -16.49 9.39 -5.63
N VAL A 3 -16.22 9.32 -4.32
CA VAL A 3 -17.27 9.47 -3.30
C VAL A 3 -18.12 10.66 -3.74
N SER A 4 -19.42 10.43 -3.99
CA SER A 4 -20.28 11.34 -4.72
C SER A 4 -20.10 12.80 -4.32
N ASP A 5 -20.23 13.75 -5.25
CA ASP A 5 -20.08 15.21 -5.07
C ASP A 5 -20.91 15.84 -3.91
N SER A 6 -21.54 15.01 -3.08
CA SER A 6 -22.34 15.40 -1.93
C SER A 6 -21.64 15.25 -0.56
N VAL A 7 -20.41 14.77 -0.53
CA VAL A 7 -19.64 14.65 0.74
C VAL A 7 -18.55 15.72 0.72
N ASP A 8 -18.62 16.67 1.65
CA ASP A 8 -17.58 17.70 1.82
C ASP A 8 -16.25 17.04 2.16
N ARG A 9 -15.26 17.17 1.27
CA ARG A 9 -13.89 16.69 1.51
C ARG A 9 -13.18 17.67 2.43
N GLU A 10 -12.85 17.22 3.62
CA GLU A 10 -12.03 17.99 4.55
C GLU A 10 -10.55 17.76 4.31
N SER A 11 -9.75 18.82 4.25
CA SER A 11 -8.29 18.74 4.24
C SER A 11 -7.84 18.53 5.70
N GLY A 12 -7.40 17.32 6.02
CA GLY A 12 -6.95 16.96 7.37
C GLY A 12 -5.61 17.60 7.70
N THR A 13 -5.62 18.77 8.33
CA THR A 13 -4.47 19.24 9.11
C THR A 13 -4.64 18.74 10.53
N GLU A 14 -3.66 17.99 11.04
CA GLU A 14 -3.59 17.59 12.44
C GLU A 14 -3.61 18.83 13.35
N THR A 15 -4.78 19.15 13.87
CA THR A 15 -4.92 20.10 14.97
C THR A 15 -5.53 19.36 16.16
N GLY A 16 -4.78 19.39 17.25
CA GLY A 16 -5.06 18.61 18.44
C GLY A 16 -6.43 18.89 19.06
N GLY A 17 -7.10 17.79 19.46
CA GLY A 17 -8.13 17.80 20.49
C GLY A 17 -9.59 17.71 20.04
N GLU A 18 -9.88 17.43 18.76
CA GLU A 18 -11.22 17.04 18.33
C GLU A 18 -11.35 15.51 18.38
N GLU A 19 -12.49 15.03 18.87
CA GLU A 19 -12.82 13.60 18.79
C GLU A 19 -12.80 13.21 17.30
N THR A 20 -11.96 12.21 16.93
CA THR A 20 -11.98 11.67 15.56
C THR A 20 -13.40 11.20 15.26
N PRO A 21 -13.97 11.57 14.09
CA PRO A 21 -15.28 11.07 13.70
C PRO A 21 -15.30 9.54 13.73
N ASP A 22 -16.46 8.99 14.09
CA ASP A 22 -16.67 7.54 14.08
C ASP A 22 -16.63 7.03 12.63
N GLY A 23 -15.66 6.14 12.30
CA GLY A 23 -15.49 5.56 10.96
C GLY A 23 -14.06 5.61 10.42
N LEU A 24 -13.93 5.36 9.12
CA LEU A 24 -12.65 5.39 8.39
C LEU A 24 -12.55 6.65 7.51
N PRO A 25 -11.37 7.28 7.42
CA PRO A 25 -11.13 8.36 6.47
C PRO A 25 -10.93 7.78 5.06
N ILE A 26 -11.99 7.72 4.28
CA ILE A 26 -11.96 7.15 2.93
C ILE A 26 -11.57 8.22 1.91
N ASN A 27 -10.49 7.99 1.18
CA ASN A 27 -10.08 8.81 0.05
C ASN A 27 -10.84 8.43 -1.22
N GLU A 28 -10.87 7.12 -1.54
CA GLU A 28 -11.55 6.58 -2.71
C GLU A 28 -12.17 5.21 -2.39
N LEU A 29 -13.29 4.91 -3.04
CA LEU A 29 -13.89 3.58 -3.07
C LEU A 29 -14.33 3.29 -4.52
N PHE A 30 -13.66 2.34 -5.18
CA PHE A 30 -13.83 2.09 -6.60
C PHE A 30 -13.73 0.59 -6.96
N HIS A 31 -14.11 0.23 -8.17
CA HIS A 31 -14.01 -1.13 -8.71
C HIS A 31 -13.05 -1.13 -9.90
N SER A 32 -12.05 -1.99 -9.85
CA SER A 32 -11.02 -2.12 -10.89
C SER A 32 -10.42 -3.52 -10.91
N LEU A 33 -9.39 -3.73 -11.71
CA LEU A 33 -8.55 -4.92 -11.60
C LEU A 33 -7.45 -4.70 -10.56
N GLN A 34 -7.14 -5.73 -9.73
CA GLN A 34 -5.89 -5.70 -8.98
C GLN A 34 -4.72 -5.55 -9.96
N GLY A 35 -3.96 -4.48 -9.80
CA GLY A 35 -2.92 -4.12 -10.76
C GLY A 35 -1.57 -4.76 -10.47
N GLU A 36 -1.36 -5.30 -9.28
CA GLU A 36 -0.06 -5.67 -8.74
C GLU A 36 -0.12 -7.00 -7.97
N GLY A 37 1.07 -7.57 -7.74
CA GLY A 37 1.18 -8.76 -6.91
C GLY A 37 0.67 -10.05 -7.54
N THR A 38 0.46 -11.04 -6.69
CA THR A 38 0.04 -12.40 -7.10
C THR A 38 -1.39 -12.46 -7.63
N LEU A 39 -2.22 -11.48 -7.28
CA LEU A 39 -3.62 -11.38 -7.71
C LEU A 39 -3.82 -10.39 -8.87
N ALA A 40 -2.74 -9.97 -9.55
CA ALA A 40 -2.85 -9.08 -10.70
C ALA A 40 -3.84 -9.60 -11.75
N GLY A 41 -4.80 -8.77 -12.15
CA GLY A 41 -5.88 -9.10 -13.09
C GLY A 41 -7.19 -9.56 -12.43
N VAL A 42 -7.24 -9.73 -11.11
CA VAL A 42 -8.49 -10.09 -10.41
C VAL A 42 -9.39 -8.87 -10.28
N PRO A 43 -10.68 -8.94 -10.71
CA PRO A 43 -11.65 -7.88 -10.45
C PRO A 43 -11.82 -7.67 -8.94
N SER A 44 -11.66 -6.44 -8.49
CA SER A 44 -11.58 -6.10 -7.07
C SER A 44 -12.28 -4.81 -6.74
N THR A 45 -12.84 -4.72 -5.54
CA THR A 45 -13.28 -3.47 -4.96
C THR A 45 -12.18 -2.91 -4.07
N PHE A 46 -11.75 -1.70 -4.36
CA PHE A 46 -10.71 -1.01 -3.60
C PHE A 46 -11.33 -0.06 -2.59
N VAL A 47 -10.90 -0.18 -1.33
CA VAL A 47 -11.18 0.75 -0.26
C VAL A 47 -9.87 1.45 0.09
N ARG A 48 -9.71 2.69 -0.36
CA ARG A 48 -8.50 3.49 -0.17
C ARG A 48 -8.69 4.45 1.00
N THR A 49 -7.98 4.19 2.09
CA THR A 49 -7.95 5.07 3.26
C THR A 49 -6.98 6.24 3.06
N SER A 50 -7.18 7.32 3.79
CA SER A 50 -6.31 8.48 3.85
C SER A 50 -5.48 8.46 5.13
N GLY A 51 -4.26 9.01 5.05
CA GLY A 51 -3.29 9.00 6.14
C GLY A 51 -2.21 7.94 5.95
N CYS A 52 -0.96 8.34 6.15
CA CYS A 52 0.20 7.46 6.12
C CYS A 52 1.23 7.94 7.14
N ASN A 53 1.91 7.01 7.78
CA ASN A 53 3.00 7.30 8.70
C ASN A 53 4.34 7.57 7.98
N LEU A 54 4.40 7.28 6.67
CA LEU A 54 5.57 7.51 5.82
C LEU A 54 5.29 8.55 4.71
N ARG A 55 6.35 9.04 4.07
CA ARG A 55 6.28 9.96 2.92
C ARG A 55 7.29 9.52 1.86
N CYS A 56 6.87 8.63 0.96
CA CYS A 56 7.70 8.27 -0.19
C CYS A 56 7.66 9.40 -1.22
N TRP A 57 8.80 9.78 -1.80
CA TRP A 57 8.83 10.83 -2.81
C TRP A 57 8.09 10.45 -4.11
N PHE A 58 8.06 9.17 -4.43
CA PHE A 58 7.37 8.61 -5.61
C PHE A 58 5.95 8.10 -5.29
N CYS A 59 5.34 8.53 -4.19
CA CYS A 59 4.00 8.05 -3.82
C CYS A 59 2.99 8.37 -4.92
N ASP A 60 2.40 7.32 -5.50
CA ASP A 60 1.35 7.41 -6.52
C ASP A 60 -0.01 7.80 -5.95
N SER A 61 -0.18 7.60 -4.65
CA SER A 61 -1.37 7.98 -3.89
C SER A 61 -1.13 9.26 -3.08
N TYR A 62 -0.71 10.34 -3.74
CA TYR A 62 -0.31 11.61 -3.13
C TYR A 62 -1.35 12.17 -2.15
N HIS A 63 -2.63 12.08 -2.52
CA HIS A 63 -3.75 12.57 -1.71
C HIS A 63 -4.13 11.64 -0.54
N THR A 64 -3.37 10.61 -0.28
CA THR A 64 -3.48 9.80 0.94
C THR A 64 -2.31 9.99 1.90
N SER A 65 -1.22 10.59 1.43
CA SER A 65 0.02 10.73 2.19
C SER A 65 0.48 12.19 2.34
N TRP A 66 0.89 12.85 1.26
CA TRP A 66 1.44 14.21 1.29
C TRP A 66 0.38 15.27 1.57
N GLU A 67 -0.77 15.19 0.89
CA GLU A 67 -1.93 16.08 1.07
C GLU A 67 -3.18 15.23 1.34
N PRO A 68 -3.33 14.66 2.55
CA PRO A 68 -4.42 13.74 2.83
C PRO A 68 -5.79 14.41 2.64
N THR A 69 -6.62 13.83 1.78
CA THR A 69 -8.00 14.22 1.57
C THR A 69 -8.92 13.01 1.76
N HIS A 70 -10.06 13.19 2.41
CA HIS A 70 -10.97 12.10 2.70
C HIS A 70 -12.38 12.57 3.04
N ALA A 71 -13.31 11.62 3.00
CA ALA A 71 -14.59 11.70 3.70
C ALA A 71 -14.59 10.66 4.82
N TRP A 72 -15.11 11.00 5.98
CA TRP A 72 -15.35 10.03 7.03
C TRP A 72 -16.58 9.21 6.69
N LEU A 73 -16.42 7.89 6.55
CA LEU A 73 -17.52 6.97 6.29
C LEU A 73 -17.62 5.94 7.42
N GLY A 74 -18.85 5.72 7.88
CA GLY A 74 -19.16 4.66 8.84
C GLY A 74 -19.03 3.26 8.21
N LEU A 75 -18.82 2.23 9.03
CA LEU A 75 -18.66 0.85 8.60
C LEU A 75 -19.79 0.39 7.66
N GLU A 76 -21.04 0.63 8.04
CA GLU A 76 -22.22 0.22 7.26
C GLU A 76 -22.31 0.94 5.91
N GLU A 77 -21.84 2.19 5.81
CA GLU A 77 -21.81 2.93 4.56
C GLU A 77 -20.76 2.33 3.60
N ILE A 78 -19.57 2.00 4.11
CA ILE A 78 -18.50 1.34 3.33
C ILE A 78 -18.99 -0.02 2.83
N LEU A 79 -19.59 -0.84 3.71
CA LEU A 79 -20.09 -2.16 3.36
C LEU A 79 -21.25 -2.09 2.34
N ALA A 80 -22.14 -1.11 2.48
CA ALA A 80 -23.21 -0.90 1.51
C ALA A 80 -22.65 -0.54 0.12
N GLU A 81 -21.63 0.32 0.06
CA GLU A 81 -20.94 0.67 -1.18
C GLU A 81 -20.21 -0.52 -1.81
N ILE A 82 -19.49 -1.34 -1.03
CA ILE A 82 -18.86 -2.57 -1.50
C ILE A 82 -19.92 -3.51 -2.11
N GLY A 83 -21.05 -3.70 -1.42
CA GLY A 83 -22.14 -4.58 -1.84
C GLY A 83 -22.84 -4.16 -3.16
N THR A 84 -22.62 -2.94 -3.65
CA THR A 84 -23.11 -2.50 -4.97
C THR A 84 -22.26 -3.01 -6.13
N ARG A 85 -21.09 -3.58 -5.87
CA ARG A 85 -20.09 -3.99 -6.85
C ARG A 85 -20.07 -5.51 -7.00
N ASP A 86 -19.85 -5.99 -8.23
CA ASP A 86 -19.79 -7.41 -8.54
C ASP A 86 -18.32 -7.89 -8.45
N ALA A 87 -17.81 -7.99 -7.23
CA ALA A 87 -16.49 -8.55 -6.95
C ALA A 87 -16.48 -9.25 -5.59
N ASP A 88 -15.92 -10.45 -5.56
CA ASP A 88 -15.72 -11.24 -4.33
C ASP A 88 -14.40 -10.90 -3.62
N HIS A 89 -13.58 -10.03 -4.21
CA HIS A 89 -12.29 -9.60 -3.68
C HIS A 89 -12.32 -8.12 -3.30
N VAL A 90 -11.91 -7.83 -2.06
CA VAL A 90 -11.77 -6.46 -1.54
C VAL A 90 -10.32 -6.18 -1.20
N VAL A 91 -9.80 -5.07 -1.71
CA VAL A 91 -8.45 -4.58 -1.42
C VAL A 91 -8.55 -3.37 -0.51
N LEU A 92 -8.12 -3.53 0.74
CA LEU A 92 -7.94 -2.44 1.67
C LEU A 92 -6.55 -1.84 1.46
N THR A 93 -6.50 -0.61 1.03
CA THR A 93 -5.29 0.12 0.64
C THR A 93 -5.33 1.56 1.12
N GLY A 94 -4.46 2.42 0.62
CA GLY A 94 -4.52 3.85 0.93
C GLY A 94 -3.15 4.47 1.10
N GLY A 95 -2.98 5.29 2.14
CA GLY A 95 -1.69 5.65 2.67
C GLY A 95 -1.08 4.45 3.40
N GLU A 96 -1.43 4.30 4.68
CA GLU A 96 -1.21 3.08 5.44
C GLU A 96 -2.54 2.68 6.12
N PRO A 97 -3.25 1.67 5.60
CA PRO A 97 -4.59 1.35 6.11
C PRO A 97 -4.59 0.82 7.54
N LEU A 98 -3.51 0.14 7.97
CA LEU A 98 -3.38 -0.38 9.33
C LEU A 98 -3.07 0.71 10.37
N LEU A 99 -2.89 1.96 9.94
CA LEU A 99 -2.81 3.11 10.83
C LEU A 99 -4.12 3.28 11.62
N HIS A 100 -5.25 2.99 11.00
CA HIS A 100 -6.60 3.13 11.55
C HIS A 100 -7.03 1.84 12.26
N GLN A 101 -7.47 1.96 13.52
CA GLN A 101 -7.97 0.81 14.28
C GLN A 101 -9.28 0.27 13.68
N GLU A 102 -10.08 1.14 13.12
CA GLU A 102 -11.37 0.83 12.48
C GLU A 102 -11.23 -0.03 11.21
N SER A 103 -10.00 -0.14 10.67
CA SER A 103 -9.70 -1.10 9.59
C SER A 103 -9.90 -2.55 10.03
N VAL A 104 -9.72 -2.86 11.32
CA VAL A 104 -9.97 -4.19 11.89
C VAL A 104 -11.45 -4.52 11.81
N ASP A 105 -12.32 -3.60 12.24
CA ASP A 105 -13.78 -3.79 12.21
C ASP A 105 -14.28 -4.00 10.76
N LEU A 106 -13.68 -3.29 9.80
CA LEU A 106 -14.02 -3.47 8.37
C LEU A 106 -13.58 -4.85 7.88
N LEU A 107 -12.36 -5.30 8.20
CA LEU A 107 -11.85 -6.61 7.79
C LEU A 107 -12.66 -7.75 8.41
N GLU A 108 -13.03 -7.66 9.69
CA GLU A 108 -13.91 -8.64 10.35
C GLU A 108 -15.28 -8.71 9.67
N ALA A 109 -15.87 -7.56 9.35
CA ALA A 109 -17.16 -7.51 8.68
C ALA A 109 -17.13 -8.02 7.22
N LEU A 110 -15.99 -7.92 6.53
CA LEU A 110 -15.77 -8.47 5.19
C LEU A 110 -15.61 -9.99 5.23
N ASP A 111 -14.84 -10.52 6.19
CA ASP A 111 -14.66 -11.96 6.40
C ASP A 111 -16.00 -12.64 6.73
N GLU A 112 -16.81 -12.07 7.62
CA GLU A 112 -18.16 -12.55 7.93
C GLU A 112 -19.09 -12.63 6.71
N ARG A 113 -18.86 -11.79 5.69
CA ARG A 113 -19.61 -11.77 4.43
C ARG A 113 -19.00 -12.65 3.34
N GLY A 114 -17.85 -13.27 3.61
CA GLY A 114 -17.16 -14.19 2.72
C GLY A 114 -16.39 -13.55 1.59
N TYR A 115 -16.01 -12.28 1.71
CA TYR A 115 -15.08 -11.63 0.79
C TYR A 115 -13.67 -12.16 1.00
N HIS A 116 -12.92 -12.32 -0.10
CA HIS A 116 -11.46 -12.47 -0.02
C HIS A 116 -10.83 -11.10 0.17
N THR A 117 -10.01 -10.94 1.20
CA THR A 117 -9.42 -9.65 1.58
C THR A 117 -7.93 -9.59 1.30
N THR A 118 -7.48 -8.53 0.63
CA THR A 118 -6.07 -8.17 0.55
C THR A 118 -5.84 -6.86 1.28
N VAL A 119 -4.80 -6.78 2.10
CA VAL A 119 -4.34 -5.53 2.70
C VAL A 119 -3.01 -5.12 2.07
N GLU A 120 -2.98 -3.94 1.45
CA GLU A 120 -1.76 -3.31 0.92
C GLU A 120 -1.15 -2.44 2.03
N THR A 121 -0.05 -2.87 2.63
CA THR A 121 0.60 -2.19 3.77
C THR A 121 2.08 -1.94 3.53
N ASN A 122 2.62 -0.91 4.15
CA ASN A 122 4.07 -0.66 4.17
C ASN A 122 4.83 -1.57 5.17
N GLY A 123 4.10 -2.34 5.99
CA GLY A 123 4.66 -3.33 6.90
C GLY A 123 5.18 -2.77 8.23
N THR A 124 4.92 -1.51 8.55
CA THR A 124 5.38 -0.89 9.80
C THR A 124 4.36 -0.96 10.95
N ILE A 125 3.15 -1.45 10.66
CA ILE A 125 2.07 -1.56 11.64
C ILE A 125 1.45 -2.96 11.55
N TYR A 126 1.31 -3.61 12.70
CA TYR A 126 0.57 -4.86 12.83
C TYR A 126 -0.81 -4.61 13.45
N ARG A 127 -1.83 -5.25 12.91
CA ARG A 127 -3.16 -5.40 13.51
C ARG A 127 -3.56 -6.86 13.47
N ASP A 128 -4.19 -7.35 14.51
CA ASP A 128 -4.80 -8.68 14.53
C ASP A 128 -6.19 -8.58 13.89
N ALA A 129 -6.32 -9.10 12.66
CA ALA A 129 -7.54 -9.03 11.85
C ALA A 129 -7.58 -10.19 10.86
N PRO A 130 -8.74 -10.60 10.35
CA PRO A 130 -8.84 -11.61 9.29
C PRO A 130 -8.38 -11.01 7.95
N ILE A 131 -7.16 -11.36 7.54
CA ILE A 131 -6.55 -10.93 6.28
C ILE A 131 -6.17 -12.19 5.49
N ASP A 132 -6.74 -12.38 4.29
CA ASP A 132 -6.40 -13.53 3.45
C ASP A 132 -5.04 -13.36 2.77
N LEU A 133 -4.68 -12.14 2.36
CA LEU A 133 -3.38 -11.83 1.78
C LEU A 133 -2.86 -10.48 2.31
N ALA A 134 -1.74 -10.50 3.01
CA ALA A 134 -1.00 -9.29 3.33
C ALA A 134 0.02 -8.99 2.21
N SER A 135 -0.27 -7.97 1.41
CA SER A 135 0.63 -7.45 0.38
C SER A 135 1.53 -6.39 1.01
N ILE A 136 2.68 -6.86 1.51
CA ILE A 136 3.60 -6.03 2.29
C ILE A 136 4.60 -5.38 1.34
N SER A 137 4.71 -4.05 1.40
CA SER A 137 5.65 -3.27 0.59
C SER A 137 6.62 -2.48 1.46
N PRO A 138 7.69 -3.12 1.99
CA PRO A 138 8.70 -2.43 2.77
C PRO A 138 9.32 -1.30 1.97
N LYS A 139 9.59 -0.17 2.62
CA LYS A 139 10.08 1.03 1.93
C LYS A 139 11.60 1.12 2.02
N LEU A 140 12.26 1.03 0.85
CA LEU A 140 13.72 1.10 0.73
C LEU A 140 14.23 2.53 0.94
N GLU A 141 15.53 2.68 1.17
CA GLU A 141 16.20 3.98 1.28
C GLU A 141 15.90 4.88 0.06
N SER A 142 15.83 4.28 -1.13
CA SER A 142 15.49 4.97 -2.38
C SER A 142 14.11 5.62 -2.37
N SER A 143 13.20 5.25 -1.44
CA SER A 143 11.89 5.87 -1.27
C SER A 143 11.90 7.15 -0.46
N THR A 144 12.99 7.43 0.27
CA THR A 144 13.11 8.53 1.22
C THR A 144 13.01 9.88 0.52
N PRO A 145 12.15 10.79 0.99
CA PRO A 145 12.06 12.13 0.46
C PRO A 145 13.31 12.92 0.80
N THR A 146 13.86 13.62 -0.19
CA THR A 146 14.92 14.60 0.00
C THR A 146 14.45 15.97 -0.47
N PRO A 147 15.14 17.07 -0.13
CA PRO A 147 14.78 18.40 -0.63
C PRO A 147 14.67 18.47 -2.16
N GLU A 148 15.40 17.61 -2.89
CA GLU A 148 15.40 17.58 -4.36
C GLU A 148 14.28 16.68 -4.93
N ARG A 149 13.71 15.77 -4.11
CA ARG A 149 12.73 14.75 -4.56
C ARG A 149 11.36 14.91 -3.93
N ALA A 150 11.23 15.68 -2.85
CA ALA A 150 9.94 15.94 -2.21
C ALA A 150 9.10 16.94 -3.01
N PRO A 151 7.76 16.98 -2.81
CA PRO A 151 6.91 18.03 -3.33
C PRO A 151 7.40 19.42 -2.88
N ALA A 152 7.27 20.43 -3.76
CA ALA A 152 7.91 21.73 -3.60
C ALA A 152 7.52 22.51 -2.32
N ASP A 153 6.33 22.22 -1.78
CA ASP A 153 5.79 22.91 -0.59
C ASP A 153 5.90 22.04 0.69
N ALA A 154 6.55 20.86 0.61
CA ALA A 154 6.69 19.94 1.73
C ALA A 154 7.93 20.26 2.59
N ASP A 155 7.82 20.07 3.91
CA ASP A 155 8.98 20.05 4.81
C ASP A 155 9.77 18.75 4.65
N ALA A 156 10.54 18.66 3.57
CA ALA A 156 11.30 17.48 3.22
C ALA A 156 12.29 17.06 4.31
N GLY A 157 12.92 18.01 5.00
CA GLY A 157 13.99 17.70 5.96
C GLY A 157 13.47 17.00 7.22
N GLU A 158 12.30 17.37 7.72
CA GLU A 158 11.66 16.66 8.83
C GLU A 158 11.23 15.26 8.39
N TRP A 159 10.60 15.15 7.21
CA TRP A 159 10.13 13.87 6.68
C TRP A 159 11.25 12.93 6.28
N GLU A 160 12.39 13.43 5.78
CA GLU A 160 13.58 12.61 5.49
C GLU A 160 14.01 11.84 6.74
N THR A 161 14.22 12.56 7.85
CA THR A 161 14.65 11.95 9.11
C THR A 161 13.61 10.96 9.67
N ARG A 162 12.33 11.34 9.64
CA ARG A 162 11.25 10.52 10.16
C ARG A 162 11.05 9.27 9.30
N HIS A 163 11.04 9.42 7.98
CA HIS A 163 10.88 8.32 7.03
C HIS A 163 11.98 7.29 7.20
N GLU A 164 13.26 7.71 7.21
CA GLU A 164 14.40 6.79 7.43
C GLU A 164 14.32 6.04 8.74
N ARG A 165 13.90 6.67 9.81
CA ARG A 165 13.77 6.01 11.11
C ARG A 165 12.64 4.97 11.13
N ASP A 166 11.52 5.26 10.47
CA ASP A 166 10.26 4.55 10.65
C ASP A 166 9.92 3.59 9.48
N ARG A 167 10.69 3.59 8.37
CA ARG A 167 10.35 2.84 7.13
C ARG A 167 10.50 1.33 7.23
N ILE A 168 11.36 0.83 8.12
CA ILE A 168 11.59 -0.59 8.35
C ILE A 168 11.47 -0.91 9.84
N ASP A 169 10.63 -1.89 10.13
CA ASP A 169 10.47 -2.49 11.46
C ASP A 169 10.47 -4.02 11.27
N VAL A 170 11.63 -4.64 11.46
CA VAL A 170 11.84 -6.08 11.24
C VAL A 170 10.97 -6.93 12.15
N ASP A 171 10.76 -6.52 13.40
CA ASP A 171 9.90 -7.25 14.35
C ASP A 171 8.43 -7.24 13.89
N THR A 172 7.94 -6.10 13.42
CA THR A 172 6.58 -5.97 12.87
C THR A 172 6.43 -6.76 11.57
N LEU A 173 7.40 -6.69 10.67
CA LEU A 173 7.42 -7.45 9.42
C LEU A 173 7.43 -8.96 9.68
N ALA A 174 8.27 -9.45 10.58
CA ALA A 174 8.32 -10.86 10.97
C ALA A 174 6.96 -11.32 11.52
N ARG A 175 6.34 -10.52 12.38
CA ARG A 175 5.00 -10.84 12.92
C ARG A 175 3.93 -10.91 11.84
N LEU A 176 3.94 -10.03 10.85
CA LEU A 176 3.01 -10.07 9.71
C LEU A 176 3.21 -11.36 8.90
N VAL A 177 4.46 -11.72 8.60
CA VAL A 177 4.81 -12.93 7.86
C VAL A 177 4.43 -14.21 8.62
N GLU A 178 4.51 -14.21 9.94
CA GLU A 178 4.12 -15.35 10.77
C GLU A 178 2.61 -15.53 10.91
N THR A 179 1.84 -14.45 10.72
CA THR A 179 0.40 -14.44 10.98
C THR A 179 -0.42 -14.67 9.72
N TYR A 180 0.01 -14.15 8.57
CA TYR A 180 -0.80 -14.09 7.34
C TYR A 180 -0.15 -14.83 6.19
N ASP A 181 -0.95 -15.17 5.17
CA ASP A 181 -0.41 -15.44 3.84
C ASP A 181 0.12 -14.10 3.28
N VAL A 182 1.37 -14.10 2.81
CA VAL A 182 2.06 -12.86 2.46
C VAL A 182 2.64 -12.87 1.05
N GLN A 183 2.80 -11.67 0.51
CA GLN A 183 3.77 -11.35 -0.53
C GLN A 183 4.60 -10.15 -0.11
N LEU A 184 5.92 -10.22 -0.27
CA LEU A 184 6.85 -9.11 -0.02
C LEU A 184 7.13 -8.41 -1.34
N LYS A 185 6.54 -7.24 -1.55
CA LYS A 185 6.54 -6.49 -2.81
C LYS A 185 7.43 -5.26 -2.70
N PHE A 186 8.62 -5.31 -3.30
CA PHE A 186 9.57 -4.20 -3.31
C PHE A 186 9.39 -3.33 -4.55
N VAL A 187 9.20 -2.02 -4.34
CA VAL A 187 9.25 -1.03 -5.41
C VAL A 187 10.71 -0.74 -5.72
N VAL A 188 11.14 -1.08 -6.93
CA VAL A 188 12.54 -1.00 -7.35
C VAL A 188 12.72 0.17 -8.33
N THR A 189 13.59 1.10 -7.99
CA THR A 189 13.94 2.25 -8.82
C THR A 189 15.05 1.91 -9.82
N ASP A 190 16.05 1.15 -9.34
CA ASP A 190 17.14 0.61 -10.13
C ASP A 190 17.87 -0.54 -9.41
N GLY A 191 19.06 -0.94 -9.94
CA GLY A 191 19.83 -2.06 -9.38
C GLY A 191 20.49 -1.77 -8.03
N ASP A 192 20.59 -0.52 -7.64
CA ASP A 192 21.23 -0.10 -6.38
C ASP A 192 20.32 -0.39 -5.17
N ASP A 193 19.03 -0.69 -5.41
CA ASP A 193 18.09 -1.14 -4.37
C ASP A 193 18.36 -2.60 -3.91
N MET A 194 18.99 -3.43 -4.74
CA MET A 194 19.12 -4.87 -4.48
C MET A 194 19.93 -5.23 -3.23
N PRO A 195 21.05 -4.56 -2.90
CA PRO A 195 21.77 -4.86 -1.65
C PRO A 195 20.91 -4.72 -0.41
N GLU A 196 20.11 -3.66 -0.31
CA GLU A 196 19.20 -3.43 0.83
C GLU A 196 18.07 -4.47 0.87
N ILE A 197 17.50 -4.84 -0.28
CA ILE A 197 16.47 -5.89 -0.36
C ILE A 197 17.02 -7.21 0.17
N LEU A 198 18.23 -7.61 -0.24
CA LEU A 198 18.85 -8.86 0.19
C LEU A 198 19.16 -8.85 1.68
N GLU A 199 19.70 -7.75 2.21
CA GLU A 199 19.97 -7.58 3.63
C GLU A 199 18.68 -7.66 4.46
N LEU A 200 17.62 -6.95 4.05
CA LEU A 200 16.33 -7.02 4.73
C LEU A 200 15.72 -8.43 4.69
N LEU A 201 15.85 -9.14 3.58
CA LEU A 201 15.36 -10.53 3.48
C LEU A 201 16.16 -11.48 4.39
N ASP A 202 17.46 -11.28 4.52
CA ASP A 202 18.29 -12.06 5.45
C ASP A 202 17.89 -11.78 6.91
N ASP A 203 17.72 -10.52 7.28
CA ASP A 203 17.24 -10.12 8.61
C ASP A 203 15.86 -10.71 8.94
N LEU A 204 14.93 -10.65 7.97
CA LEU A 204 13.58 -11.21 8.13
C LEU A 204 13.59 -12.74 8.24
N ARG A 205 14.43 -13.43 7.46
CA ARG A 205 14.60 -14.89 7.54
C ARG A 205 15.20 -15.34 8.86
N ASP A 206 16.05 -14.51 9.45
CA ASP A 206 16.64 -14.77 10.77
C ASP A 206 15.64 -14.48 11.91
N ALA A 207 14.75 -13.48 11.74
CA ALA A 207 13.80 -13.06 12.76
C ALA A 207 12.53 -13.92 12.79
N ALA A 208 12.00 -14.29 11.61
CA ALA A 208 10.71 -15.00 11.49
C ALA A 208 10.84 -16.50 11.83
N ALA A 209 9.85 -17.03 12.56
CA ALA A 209 9.78 -18.46 12.87
C ALA A 209 9.27 -19.32 11.71
N VAL A 210 8.83 -18.70 10.61
CA VAL A 210 8.34 -19.37 9.39
C VAL A 210 9.29 -19.10 8.22
N PRO A 211 9.40 -20.01 7.23
CA PRO A 211 10.28 -19.80 6.10
C PRO A 211 9.74 -18.74 5.15
N ILE A 212 10.57 -17.79 4.74
CA ILE A 212 10.30 -16.83 3.67
C ILE A 212 11.03 -17.31 2.42
N ARG A 213 10.27 -17.69 1.39
CA ARG A 213 10.80 -18.24 0.14
C ARG A 213 11.03 -17.14 -0.88
N ASP A 214 11.87 -17.42 -1.87
CA ASP A 214 12.09 -16.49 -2.97
C ASP A 214 10.81 -16.26 -3.80
N ASP A 215 9.89 -17.23 -3.82
CA ASP A 215 8.57 -17.10 -4.45
C ASP A 215 7.62 -16.13 -3.72
N ASP A 216 7.89 -15.82 -2.47
CA ASP A 216 7.11 -14.86 -1.68
C ASP A 216 7.58 -13.41 -1.93
N VAL A 217 8.73 -13.24 -2.65
CA VAL A 217 9.35 -11.96 -2.95
C VAL A 217 9.04 -11.51 -4.38
N LEU A 218 8.52 -10.29 -4.50
CA LEU A 218 8.14 -9.69 -5.77
C LEU A 218 8.90 -8.37 -5.98
N LEU A 219 9.54 -8.21 -7.13
CA LEU A 219 10.10 -6.94 -7.56
C LEU A 219 9.12 -6.23 -8.50
N MET A 220 8.81 -4.99 -8.18
CA MET A 220 7.88 -4.13 -8.91
C MET A 220 8.61 -2.89 -9.42
N PRO A 221 8.52 -2.56 -10.72
CA PRO A 221 9.15 -1.35 -11.24
C PRO A 221 8.49 -0.09 -10.68
N GLU A 222 9.32 0.89 -10.26
CA GLU A 222 8.84 2.22 -9.90
C GLU A 222 8.31 2.93 -11.16
N GLY A 223 7.16 3.59 -11.04
CA GLY A 223 6.57 4.43 -12.07
C GLY A 223 5.04 4.46 -12.03
N ALA A 224 4.47 5.66 -12.00
CA ALA A 224 3.03 5.90 -12.05
C ALA A 224 2.50 6.14 -13.47
N THR A 225 3.36 6.16 -14.49
CA THR A 225 2.99 6.35 -15.89
C THR A 225 3.61 5.28 -16.79
N ARG A 226 2.97 5.01 -17.95
CA ARG A 226 3.52 4.09 -18.96
C ARG A 226 4.92 4.49 -19.43
N GLU A 227 5.18 5.80 -19.53
CA GLU A 227 6.48 6.34 -19.94
C GLU A 227 7.55 5.95 -18.92
N ARG A 228 7.29 6.21 -17.64
CA ARG A 228 8.22 5.85 -16.56
C ARG A 228 8.41 4.33 -16.45
N LEU A 229 7.34 3.55 -16.54
CA LEU A 229 7.44 2.08 -16.54
C LEU A 229 8.24 1.55 -17.74
N ALA A 230 8.20 2.19 -18.91
CA ALA A 230 9.00 1.79 -20.05
C ALA A 230 10.51 1.92 -19.79
N GLU A 231 10.93 2.81 -18.89
CA GLU A 231 12.33 2.98 -18.49
C GLU A 231 12.78 1.94 -17.46
N THR A 232 11.92 1.56 -16.53
CA THR A 232 12.28 0.75 -15.35
C THR A 232 12.00 -0.74 -15.50
N ARG A 233 10.89 -1.13 -16.16
CA ARG A 233 10.35 -2.50 -16.16
C ARG A 233 11.32 -3.59 -16.62
N THR A 234 12.07 -3.34 -17.68
CA THR A 234 12.99 -4.36 -18.25
C THR A 234 14.11 -4.64 -17.27
N ARG A 235 14.68 -3.60 -16.68
CA ARG A 235 15.75 -3.74 -15.69
C ARG A 235 15.27 -4.50 -14.45
N VAL A 236 14.06 -4.19 -13.96
CA VAL A 236 13.50 -4.88 -12.78
C VAL A 236 13.17 -6.35 -13.09
N ALA A 237 12.70 -6.64 -14.30
CA ALA A 237 12.49 -8.03 -14.72
C ALA A 237 13.80 -8.82 -14.81
N ASP A 238 14.89 -8.20 -15.30
CA ASP A 238 16.22 -8.82 -15.33
C ASP A 238 16.72 -9.11 -13.91
N LEU A 239 16.57 -8.16 -12.97
CA LEU A 239 16.92 -8.35 -11.56
C LEU A 239 16.10 -9.48 -10.91
N ALA A 240 14.80 -9.55 -11.18
CA ALA A 240 13.97 -10.62 -10.66
C ALA A 240 14.45 -12.01 -11.13
N MET A 241 14.80 -12.15 -12.41
CA MET A 241 15.37 -13.39 -12.96
C MET A 241 16.76 -13.70 -12.39
N GLU A 242 17.60 -12.69 -12.19
CA GLU A 242 18.97 -12.85 -11.65
C GLU A 242 18.96 -13.39 -10.21
N HIS A 243 18.00 -12.91 -9.38
CA HIS A 243 17.89 -13.27 -7.98
C HIS A 243 16.88 -14.39 -7.70
N GLY A 244 16.16 -14.89 -8.71
CA GLY A 244 15.16 -15.94 -8.54
C GLY A 244 13.86 -15.47 -7.90
N PHE A 245 13.61 -14.16 -7.88
CA PHE A 245 12.41 -13.54 -7.36
C PHE A 245 11.32 -13.44 -8.44
N ARG A 246 10.10 -13.14 -8.02
CA ARG A 246 9.01 -12.89 -8.94
C ARG A 246 9.03 -11.43 -9.40
N TYR A 247 8.67 -11.21 -10.65
CA TYR A 247 8.35 -9.88 -11.17
C TYR A 247 6.85 -9.64 -11.06
N THR A 248 6.42 -8.47 -10.63
CA THR A 248 5.03 -8.04 -10.71
C THR A 248 4.89 -6.80 -11.59
N PRO A 249 3.93 -6.78 -12.53
CA PRO A 249 3.63 -5.59 -13.32
C PRO A 249 2.88 -4.55 -12.48
N ARG A 250 2.69 -3.37 -13.07
CA ARG A 250 1.66 -2.40 -12.69
C ARG A 250 0.60 -2.40 -13.79
N LEU A 251 -0.25 -3.43 -13.78
CA LEU A 251 -1.22 -3.70 -14.83
C LEU A 251 -2.19 -2.54 -15.07
N HIS A 252 -2.65 -1.88 -14.00
CA HIS A 252 -3.53 -0.72 -14.07
C HIS A 252 -2.86 0.45 -14.81
N VAL A 253 -1.55 0.69 -14.60
CA VAL A 253 -0.80 1.70 -15.35
C VAL A 253 -0.64 1.29 -16.82
N ASP A 254 -0.37 0.01 -17.09
CA ASP A 254 -0.28 -0.49 -18.48
C ASP A 254 -1.60 -0.35 -19.25
N LEU A 255 -2.75 -0.57 -18.58
CA LEU A 255 -4.07 -0.49 -19.21
C LEU A 255 -4.59 0.94 -19.30
N TRP A 256 -4.45 1.74 -18.24
CA TRP A 256 -5.16 3.02 -18.11
C TRP A 256 -4.25 4.22 -17.84
N ASN A 257 -2.94 4.00 -17.72
CA ASN A 257 -1.95 5.01 -17.36
C ASN A 257 -2.23 5.58 -15.96
N ASP A 258 -2.27 6.89 -15.79
CA ASP A 258 -2.56 7.62 -14.56
C ASP A 258 -4.05 8.02 -14.42
N ALA A 259 -4.95 7.22 -14.99
CA ALA A 259 -6.37 7.51 -14.90
C ALA A 259 -6.88 7.34 -13.46
N PRO A 260 -7.79 8.20 -12.99
CA PRO A 260 -8.42 8.02 -11.68
C PRO A 260 -9.18 6.69 -11.57
N GLU A 261 -9.30 6.15 -10.37
CA GLU A 261 -10.07 4.92 -10.08
C GLU A 261 -9.55 3.65 -10.81
N THR A 262 -8.24 3.57 -11.03
CA THR A 262 -7.61 2.44 -11.74
C THR A 262 -6.51 1.79 -10.91
#